data_70adce4bade42c36d17591a5e138c57a
#
_entry.id   70adce4bade42c36d17591a5e138c57a
#
_cell.length_a   1.000
_cell.length_b   1.000
_cell.length_c   1.000
_cell.angle_alpha   90.00
_cell.angle_beta   90.00
_cell.angle_gamma   90.00
#
_symmetry.space_group_name_H-M   'P 1'
#
loop_
_entity.id
_entity.type
_entity.pdbx_description
1 polymer ?
#
loop_
_entity_poly.entity_id
_entity_poly.type
_entity_poly.pdbx_seq_one_letter_code
_entity_poly.pdbx_strand_id
1 'polypeptide(L)'
;MYFSKNKPIPLVYWNVPNFGDILSPYIVGRLSHQEISHKECYRGMRYVCLETLKRMTGYIRKPFDSINYPFQHNLLGVGSIIGWGNGSSIVWGSGFMNSSDSYKGEMKVLAVRGKHTDLKLQSMGYEGCGVYGDPALLLPLLIKAESAKDNLLGVVPHITETDYFIKNYSDRVKVIDLRTRDIEQVVKDITSCKYILSTSLHGIITAHAYNIPALWIKKHFINTDGFKFKDYFSSVNIKEYEGFTDIDIILNDTNKCKELFDNNSSMALPNVDLNVLRNKLLEVAPFQVNL
;
A
#
# COMPACT_ATOMS: atom_id res chain seq x y z
N MET A 1 1.51 13.99 19.02
CA MET A 1 0.39 14.08 18.08
C MET A 1 0.68 15.23 17.14
N TYR A 2 0.67 14.99 15.81
CA TYR A 2 1.05 16.00 14.81
C TYR A 2 -0.16 16.69 14.18
N PHE A 3 -1.32 16.01 14.17
CA PHE A 3 -2.56 16.54 13.60
C PHE A 3 -3.60 16.78 14.69
N SER A 4 -4.19 17.99 14.69
CA SER A 4 -5.21 18.40 15.65
C SER A 4 -6.54 17.69 15.38
N LYS A 5 -7.27 17.28 16.43
CA LYS A 5 -8.56 16.57 16.34
C LYS A 5 -9.64 17.24 15.48
N ASN A 6 -9.62 18.56 15.36
CA ASN A 6 -10.72 19.34 14.76
C ASN A 6 -10.35 19.89 13.37
N LYS A 7 -9.28 19.38 12.75
CA LYS A 7 -8.86 19.83 11.41
C LYS A 7 -8.70 18.63 10.48
N PRO A 8 -9.01 18.78 9.19
CA PRO A 8 -8.72 17.74 8.21
C PRO A 8 -7.23 17.35 8.24
N ILE A 9 -6.95 16.05 8.10
CA ILE A 9 -5.57 15.55 8.01
C ILE A 9 -5.06 15.76 6.58
N PRO A 10 -4.00 16.57 6.36
CA PRO A 10 -3.37 16.71 5.05
C PRO A 10 -2.65 15.41 4.70
N LEU A 11 -3.13 14.69 3.69
CA LEU A 11 -2.65 13.37 3.30
C LEU A 11 -2.23 13.35 1.83
N VAL A 12 -1.00 12.91 1.58
CA VAL A 12 -0.48 12.71 0.22
C VAL A 12 -0.85 11.32 -0.26
N TYR A 13 -1.53 11.24 -1.40
CA TYR A 13 -1.85 9.98 -2.08
C TYR A 13 -2.24 10.23 -3.54
N TRP A 14 -2.20 9.20 -4.37
CA TRP A 14 -2.68 9.31 -5.74
C TRP A 14 -4.20 9.18 -5.78
N ASN A 15 -4.88 10.28 -6.04
CA ASN A 15 -6.34 10.36 -5.98
C ASN A 15 -7.01 9.86 -7.27
N VAL A 16 -6.84 8.58 -7.57
CA VAL A 16 -7.44 7.88 -8.72
C VAL A 16 -8.21 6.65 -8.22
N PRO A 17 -9.10 6.07 -9.02
CA PRO A 17 -9.71 4.77 -8.71
C PRO A 17 -8.64 3.66 -8.75
N ASN A 18 -7.93 3.48 -7.64
CA ASN A 18 -6.94 2.44 -7.41
C ASN A 18 -6.98 2.07 -5.93
N PHE A 19 -7.39 0.84 -5.65
CA PHE A 19 -7.52 0.31 -4.29
C PHE A 19 -6.30 0.65 -3.42
N GLY A 20 -5.07 0.36 -3.91
CA GLY A 20 -3.86 0.57 -3.13
C GLY A 20 -3.64 2.01 -2.68
N ASP A 21 -3.93 2.98 -3.57
CA ASP A 21 -3.76 4.40 -3.25
C ASP A 21 -4.89 4.93 -2.35
N ILE A 22 -6.12 4.42 -2.55
CA ILE A 22 -7.30 4.84 -1.77
C ILE A 22 -7.34 4.19 -0.38
N LEU A 23 -6.55 3.15 -0.11
CA LEU A 23 -6.37 2.60 1.25
C LEU A 23 -5.87 3.67 2.22
N SER A 24 -4.99 4.57 1.77
CA SER A 24 -4.41 5.60 2.65
C SER A 24 -5.48 6.52 3.26
N PRO A 25 -6.31 7.24 2.48
CA PRO A 25 -7.38 8.07 3.03
C PRO A 25 -8.46 7.25 3.75
N TYR A 26 -8.76 6.03 3.31
CA TYR A 26 -9.74 5.17 3.97
C TYR A 26 -9.30 4.81 5.40
N ILE A 27 -8.08 4.28 5.56
CA ILE A 27 -7.57 3.82 6.87
C ILE A 27 -7.38 5.00 7.81
N VAL A 28 -6.74 6.08 7.35
CA VAL A 28 -6.50 7.27 8.18
C VAL A 28 -7.81 7.92 8.61
N GLY A 29 -8.77 8.08 7.69
CA GLY A 29 -10.07 8.67 7.99
C GLY A 29 -10.89 7.83 8.99
N ARG A 30 -10.90 6.51 8.81
CA ARG A 30 -11.65 5.59 9.72
C ARG A 30 -11.03 5.51 11.10
N LEU A 31 -9.68 5.48 11.19
CA LEU A 31 -8.99 5.42 12.49
C LEU A 31 -9.01 6.74 13.25
N SER A 32 -8.94 7.86 12.55
CA SER A 32 -8.90 9.19 13.19
C SER A 32 -10.27 9.79 13.44
N HIS A 33 -11.31 9.34 12.73
CA HIS A 33 -12.62 9.99 12.63
C HIS A 33 -12.52 11.46 12.14
N GLN A 34 -11.51 11.76 11.31
CA GLN A 34 -11.27 13.09 10.76
C GLN A 34 -11.43 13.10 9.23
N GLU A 35 -11.81 14.23 8.70
CA GLU A 35 -11.76 14.47 7.26
C GLU A 35 -10.34 14.42 6.73
N ILE A 36 -10.18 13.99 5.48
CA ILE A 36 -8.90 13.93 4.79
C ILE A 36 -8.82 15.06 3.77
N SER A 37 -7.80 15.91 3.92
CA SER A 37 -7.45 16.91 2.93
C SER A 37 -6.39 16.32 1.98
N HIS A 38 -6.79 16.02 0.74
CA HIS A 38 -5.90 15.49 -0.28
C HIS A 38 -4.77 16.46 -0.59
N LYS A 39 -3.53 15.97 -0.60
CA LYS A 39 -2.34 16.69 -1.04
C LYS A 39 -1.70 15.99 -2.24
N GLU A 40 -1.35 16.79 -3.24
CA GLU A 40 -0.63 16.28 -4.42
C GLU A 40 0.84 15.95 -4.08
N CYS A 41 1.49 15.19 -4.96
CA CYS A 41 2.93 14.92 -4.87
C CYS A 41 3.72 16.23 -4.87
N TYR A 42 4.64 16.40 -3.91
CA TYR A 42 5.56 17.52 -3.90
C TYR A 42 6.65 17.34 -4.98
N ARG A 43 6.79 18.32 -5.86
CA ARG A 43 7.75 18.33 -6.98
C ARG A 43 8.72 19.50 -6.94
N GLY A 44 8.94 20.04 -5.73
CA GLY A 44 9.81 21.19 -5.53
C GLY A 44 9.09 22.54 -5.58
N MET A 45 9.76 23.59 -5.09
CA MET A 45 9.17 24.93 -4.93
C MET A 45 8.74 25.55 -6.26
N ARG A 46 9.52 25.35 -7.32
CA ARG A 46 9.15 25.85 -8.67
C ARG A 46 7.79 25.30 -9.13
N TYR A 47 7.53 24.01 -8.89
CA TYR A 47 6.26 23.39 -9.20
C TYR A 47 5.13 24.00 -8.36
N VAL A 48 5.33 24.17 -7.05
CA VAL A 48 4.35 24.79 -6.14
C VAL A 48 3.97 26.20 -6.62
N CYS A 49 4.96 27.04 -6.97
CA CYS A 49 4.70 28.39 -7.49
C CYS A 49 3.91 28.37 -8.80
N LEU A 50 4.28 27.49 -9.75
CA LEU A 50 3.58 27.35 -11.03
C LEU A 50 2.13 26.88 -10.85
N GLU A 51 1.90 25.89 -10.00
CA GLU A 51 0.54 25.36 -9.72
C GLU A 51 -0.33 26.41 -9.02
N THR A 52 0.26 27.18 -8.10
CA THR A 52 -0.43 28.30 -7.45
C THR A 52 -0.84 29.34 -8.49
N LEU A 53 0.07 29.76 -9.35
CA LEU A 53 -0.21 30.74 -10.40
C LEU A 53 -1.27 30.26 -11.39
N LYS A 54 -1.18 29.00 -11.86
CA LYS A 54 -2.18 28.41 -12.77
C LYS A 54 -3.59 28.40 -12.17
N ARG A 55 -3.71 28.18 -10.85
CA ARG A 55 -5.00 28.21 -10.15
C ARG A 55 -5.50 29.64 -9.94
N MET A 56 -4.61 30.59 -9.61
CA MET A 56 -4.96 32.01 -9.50
C MET A 56 -5.46 32.57 -10.82
N THR A 57 -4.89 32.18 -11.95
CA THR A 57 -5.29 32.63 -13.29
C THR A 57 -6.49 31.86 -13.88
N GLY A 58 -7.00 30.84 -13.14
CA GLY A 58 -8.09 29.98 -13.63
C GLY A 58 -7.68 29.00 -14.74
N TYR A 59 -6.38 28.89 -15.05
CA TYR A 59 -5.89 27.95 -16.05
C TYR A 59 -6.11 26.48 -15.66
N ILE A 60 -6.06 26.20 -14.35
CA ILE A 60 -6.38 24.87 -13.78
C ILE A 60 -7.51 25.06 -12.74
N ARG A 61 -8.59 24.30 -12.91
CA ARG A 61 -9.72 24.27 -11.97
C ARG A 61 -9.53 23.16 -10.92
N LYS A 62 -8.49 23.30 -10.07
CA LYS A 62 -8.25 22.40 -8.93
C LYS A 62 -8.23 23.20 -7.63
N PRO A 63 -8.64 22.60 -6.49
CA PRO A 63 -8.59 23.29 -5.20
C PRO A 63 -7.17 23.73 -4.83
N PHE A 64 -7.03 24.92 -4.25
CA PHE A 64 -5.74 25.41 -3.76
C PHE A 64 -5.20 24.58 -2.60
N ASP A 65 -6.07 24.06 -1.78
CA ASP A 65 -5.73 23.24 -0.63
C ASP A 65 -5.10 21.88 -1.01
N SER A 66 -5.26 21.43 -2.26
CA SER A 66 -4.56 20.21 -2.74
C SER A 66 -3.07 20.42 -3.02
N ILE A 67 -2.59 21.65 -3.07
CA ILE A 67 -1.15 21.92 -3.21
C ILE A 67 -0.41 21.47 -1.94
N ASN A 68 0.65 20.69 -2.14
CA ASN A 68 1.52 20.25 -1.06
C ASN A 68 2.61 21.29 -0.80
N TYR A 69 2.34 22.24 0.08
CA TYR A 69 3.29 23.30 0.44
C TYR A 69 4.39 22.76 1.37
N PRO A 70 5.68 23.12 1.15
CA PRO A 70 6.83 22.53 1.86
C PRO A 70 6.89 22.84 3.36
N PHE A 71 6.19 23.86 3.83
CA PHE A 71 6.10 24.27 5.23
C PHE A 71 4.82 23.79 5.93
N GLN A 72 3.97 23.04 5.23
CA GLN A 72 2.74 22.49 5.80
C GLN A 72 2.93 21.01 6.11
N HIS A 73 2.68 20.62 7.36
CA HIS A 73 2.68 19.20 7.72
C HIS A 73 1.69 18.42 6.85
N ASN A 74 2.14 17.27 6.37
CA ASN A 74 1.35 16.32 5.61
C ASN A 74 1.75 14.91 5.97
N LEU A 75 0.85 13.96 5.77
CA LEU A 75 1.03 12.55 6.09
C LEU A 75 1.34 11.74 4.83
N LEU A 76 2.33 10.86 4.91
CA LEU A 76 2.62 9.80 3.96
C LEU A 76 2.25 8.47 4.64
N GLY A 77 1.10 7.92 4.28
CA GLY A 77 0.57 6.67 4.82
C GLY A 77 0.87 5.48 3.92
N VAL A 78 -0.19 4.79 3.50
CA VAL A 78 -0.08 3.62 2.59
C VAL A 78 0.54 4.02 1.26
N GLY A 79 1.42 3.16 0.75
CA GLY A 79 1.96 3.28 -0.60
C GLY A 79 3.47 3.43 -0.68
N SER A 80 3.99 3.36 -1.91
CA SER A 80 5.43 3.53 -2.20
C SER A 80 5.70 4.99 -2.57
N ILE A 81 5.42 5.92 -1.65
CA ILE A 81 5.29 7.35 -1.92
C ILE A 81 6.23 8.24 -1.09
N ILE A 82 7.24 7.69 -0.42
CA ILE A 82 8.21 8.50 0.34
C ILE A 82 8.79 9.63 -0.52
N GLY A 83 9.12 9.36 -1.78
CA GLY A 83 9.62 10.35 -2.71
C GLY A 83 8.64 11.49 -3.08
N TRP A 84 7.38 11.42 -2.63
CA TRP A 84 6.35 12.44 -2.88
C TRP A 84 6.23 13.46 -1.74
N GLY A 85 6.93 13.21 -0.64
CA GLY A 85 6.93 14.07 0.53
C GLY A 85 7.73 15.36 0.34
N ASN A 86 7.67 16.20 1.34
CA ASN A 86 8.47 17.42 1.50
C ASN A 86 9.13 17.43 2.90
N GLY A 87 9.89 18.49 3.22
CA GLY A 87 10.58 18.60 4.51
C GLY A 87 9.67 18.67 5.76
N SER A 88 8.37 18.84 5.59
CA SER A 88 7.38 18.83 6.67
C SER A 88 6.54 17.56 6.70
N SER A 89 6.89 16.54 5.88
CA SER A 89 6.15 15.28 5.82
C SER A 89 6.39 14.41 7.05
N ILE A 90 5.35 13.71 7.43
CA ILE A 90 5.34 12.71 8.49
C ILE A 90 5.08 11.36 7.83
N VAL A 91 6.02 10.43 7.96
CA VAL A 91 5.93 9.09 7.35
C VAL A 91 5.35 8.12 8.37
N TRP A 92 4.29 7.42 7.98
CA TRP A 92 3.63 6.40 8.77
C TRP A 92 3.25 5.20 7.91
N GLY A 93 4.22 4.28 7.72
CA GLY A 93 4.04 3.03 7.00
C GLY A 93 4.30 3.07 5.50
N SER A 94 4.64 4.22 4.92
CA SER A 94 5.05 4.33 3.51
C SER A 94 6.44 3.71 3.26
N GLY A 95 6.75 3.43 1.99
CA GLY A 95 8.05 2.90 1.56
C GLY A 95 8.52 3.49 0.23
N PHE A 96 9.67 3.02 -0.26
CA PHE A 96 10.15 3.28 -1.61
C PHE A 96 9.54 2.31 -2.63
N MET A 97 9.47 2.71 -3.89
CA MET A 97 9.02 1.88 -5.01
C MET A 97 10.13 0.98 -5.51
N ASN A 98 11.33 1.54 -5.70
CA ASN A 98 12.49 0.92 -6.32
C ASN A 98 13.75 1.07 -5.46
N SER A 99 14.72 0.21 -5.71
CA SER A 99 16.04 0.27 -5.05
C SER A 99 16.83 1.53 -5.41
N SER A 100 16.60 2.11 -6.59
CA SER A 100 17.24 3.35 -7.03
C SER A 100 16.59 4.62 -6.48
N ASP A 101 15.36 4.55 -5.92
CA ASP A 101 14.68 5.72 -5.40
C ASP A 101 15.46 6.34 -4.23
N SER A 102 15.36 7.64 -4.11
CA SER A 102 16.00 8.39 -3.02
C SER A 102 15.12 9.53 -2.56
N TYR A 103 15.40 10.04 -1.39
CA TYR A 103 14.78 11.25 -0.86
C TYR A 103 15.87 12.19 -0.33
N LYS A 104 15.75 13.46 -0.66
CA LYS A 104 16.65 14.51 -0.15
C LYS A 104 15.79 15.56 0.56
N GLY A 105 16.03 15.75 1.82
CA GLY A 105 15.31 16.71 2.66
C GLY A 105 15.17 16.21 4.08
N GLU A 106 14.38 16.89 4.87
CA GLU A 106 14.04 16.48 6.23
C GLU A 106 12.58 16.01 6.22
N MET A 107 12.27 14.97 6.95
CA MET A 107 10.91 14.51 7.24
C MET A 107 10.92 13.73 8.57
N LYS A 108 9.79 13.68 9.24
CA LYS A 108 9.65 12.89 10.45
C LYS A 108 9.22 11.47 10.10
N VAL A 109 10.06 10.49 10.40
CA VAL A 109 9.77 9.08 10.15
C VAL A 109 9.31 8.44 11.46
N LEU A 110 8.06 7.98 11.51
CA LEU A 110 7.45 7.31 12.67
C LEU A 110 7.38 5.80 12.46
N ALA A 111 7.03 5.38 11.25
CA ALA A 111 7.00 4.01 10.81
C ALA A 111 7.24 3.96 9.30
N VAL A 112 7.81 2.85 8.82
CA VAL A 112 7.97 2.57 7.39
C VAL A 112 7.45 1.18 7.05
N ARG A 113 7.16 0.94 5.77
CA ARG A 113 6.61 -0.33 5.29
C ARG A 113 7.50 -1.53 5.66
N GLY A 114 8.81 -1.41 5.55
CA GLY A 114 9.72 -2.50 5.82
C GLY A 114 11.14 -2.06 6.19
N LYS A 115 11.95 -3.06 6.58
CA LYS A 115 13.34 -2.85 7.04
C LYS A 115 14.24 -2.27 5.96
N HIS A 116 13.98 -2.61 4.67
CA HIS A 116 14.81 -2.09 3.57
C HIS A 116 14.60 -0.60 3.35
N THR A 117 13.36 -0.13 3.48
CA THR A 117 13.07 1.31 3.47
C THR A 117 13.79 2.02 4.62
N ASP A 118 13.75 1.46 5.84
CA ASP A 118 14.43 2.04 7.01
C ASP A 118 15.95 2.11 6.82
N LEU A 119 16.58 1.00 6.42
CA LEU A 119 18.02 0.95 6.13
C LEU A 119 18.41 1.94 5.02
N LYS A 120 17.57 2.06 4.01
CA LYS A 120 17.80 3.01 2.91
C LYS A 120 17.71 4.46 3.39
N LEU A 121 16.75 4.80 4.26
CA LEU A 121 16.68 6.11 4.90
C LEU A 121 17.88 6.38 5.80
N GLN A 122 18.33 5.38 6.58
CA GLN A 122 19.55 5.51 7.39
C GLN A 122 20.77 5.82 6.53
N SER A 123 20.92 5.18 5.37
CA SER A 123 22.01 5.49 4.43
C SER A 123 21.96 6.92 3.86
N MET A 124 20.81 7.59 3.99
CA MET A 124 20.60 9.00 3.62
C MET A 124 20.71 9.96 4.81
N GLY A 125 21.10 9.47 6.01
CA GLY A 125 21.31 10.29 7.20
C GLY A 125 20.14 10.38 8.17
N TYR A 126 19.08 9.60 7.96
CA TYR A 126 17.97 9.54 8.92
C TYR A 126 18.29 8.60 10.08
N GLU A 127 17.71 8.87 11.24
CA GLU A 127 17.65 7.88 12.32
C GLU A 127 16.70 6.74 11.95
N GLY A 128 17.05 5.49 12.33
CA GLY A 128 16.15 4.35 12.16
C GLY A 128 14.90 4.48 13.01
N CYS A 129 13.72 4.24 12.42
CA CYS A 129 12.45 4.36 13.15
C CYS A 129 12.12 3.11 13.98
N GLY A 130 12.64 1.93 13.60
CA GLY A 130 12.42 0.66 14.31
C GLY A 130 10.98 0.15 14.30
N VAL A 131 10.04 0.85 13.64
CA VAL A 131 8.63 0.46 13.51
C VAL A 131 8.32 0.15 12.05
N TYR A 132 7.88 -1.09 11.80
CA TYR A 132 7.67 -1.62 10.46
C TYR A 132 6.24 -2.08 10.27
N GLY A 133 5.73 -1.95 9.04
CA GLY A 133 4.45 -2.43 8.59
C GLY A 133 3.75 -1.42 7.68
N ASP A 134 3.01 -1.96 6.72
CA ASP A 134 2.09 -1.16 5.90
C ASP A 134 0.78 -0.97 6.67
N PRO A 135 0.21 0.25 6.74
CA PRO A 135 -1.06 0.47 7.45
C PRO A 135 -2.23 -0.36 6.91
N ALA A 136 -2.16 -0.91 5.69
CA ALA A 136 -3.16 -1.86 5.19
C ALA A 136 -3.28 -3.12 6.07
N LEU A 137 -2.28 -3.45 6.89
CA LEU A 137 -2.38 -4.50 7.91
C LEU A 137 -3.43 -4.21 8.99
N LEU A 138 -3.88 -2.96 9.12
CA LEU A 138 -4.93 -2.54 10.06
C LEU A 138 -6.36 -2.76 9.53
N LEU A 139 -6.53 -3.16 8.26
CA LEU A 139 -7.86 -3.36 7.66
C LEU A 139 -8.80 -4.26 8.47
N PRO A 140 -8.35 -5.37 9.10
CA PRO A 140 -9.23 -6.22 9.91
C PRO A 140 -9.85 -5.54 11.16
N LEU A 141 -9.29 -4.42 11.60
CA LEU A 141 -9.87 -3.59 12.66
C LEU A 141 -11.05 -2.74 12.15
N LEU A 142 -11.15 -2.54 10.83
CA LEU A 142 -12.10 -1.64 10.17
C LEU A 142 -13.16 -2.39 9.36
N ILE A 143 -12.81 -3.53 8.78
CA ILE A 143 -13.66 -4.32 7.87
C ILE A 143 -13.61 -5.77 8.30
N LYS A 144 -14.79 -6.39 8.48
CA LYS A 144 -14.88 -7.82 8.77
C LYS A 144 -14.57 -8.65 7.52
N ALA A 145 -13.88 -9.77 7.71
CA ALA A 145 -13.66 -10.75 6.65
C ALA A 145 -14.99 -11.37 6.21
N GLU A 146 -15.06 -11.77 4.92
CA GLU A 146 -16.11 -12.67 4.45
C GLU A 146 -15.90 -14.06 5.09
N SER A 147 -16.95 -14.64 5.61
CA SER A 147 -16.89 -15.95 6.29
C SER A 147 -16.87 -17.12 5.32
N ALA A 148 -17.55 -16.99 4.18
CA ALA A 148 -17.60 -18.01 3.14
C ALA A 148 -16.34 -17.97 2.26
N LYS A 149 -15.73 -19.15 2.03
CA LYS A 149 -14.59 -19.34 1.12
C LYS A 149 -15.07 -19.97 -0.19
N ASP A 150 -15.85 -19.20 -0.94
CA ASP A 150 -16.53 -19.70 -2.14
C ASP A 150 -15.58 -19.92 -3.31
N ASN A 151 -14.42 -19.26 -3.29
CA ASN A 151 -13.41 -19.34 -4.34
C ASN A 151 -12.15 -20.05 -3.84
N LEU A 152 -11.64 -21.01 -4.61
CA LEU A 152 -10.35 -21.64 -4.28
C LEU A 152 -9.21 -20.62 -4.46
N LEU A 153 -9.17 -19.92 -5.61
CA LEU A 153 -8.09 -19.02 -5.99
C LEU A 153 -8.63 -17.67 -6.45
N GLY A 154 -8.10 -16.61 -5.86
CA GLY A 154 -8.22 -15.24 -6.35
C GLY A 154 -6.91 -14.78 -6.99
N VAL A 155 -7.04 -14.05 -8.10
CA VAL A 155 -5.91 -13.35 -8.73
C VAL A 155 -6.14 -11.86 -8.59
N VAL A 156 -5.15 -11.17 -8.01
CA VAL A 156 -5.19 -9.71 -7.81
C VAL A 156 -4.11 -9.05 -8.68
N PRO A 157 -4.46 -8.69 -9.93
CA PRO A 157 -3.49 -8.08 -10.83
C PRO A 157 -3.17 -6.63 -10.45
N HIS A 158 -1.99 -6.18 -10.86
CA HIS A 158 -1.69 -4.76 -10.93
C HIS A 158 -2.64 -4.07 -11.92
N ILE A 159 -3.01 -2.83 -11.67
CA ILE A 159 -4.03 -2.10 -12.46
C ILE A 159 -3.72 -2.07 -13.97
N THR A 160 -2.44 -2.11 -14.36
CA THR A 160 -2.00 -2.14 -15.77
C THR A 160 -2.13 -3.52 -16.42
N GLU A 161 -2.35 -4.58 -15.64
CA GLU A 161 -2.44 -5.96 -16.10
C GLU A 161 -3.86 -6.54 -15.99
N THR A 162 -4.78 -5.81 -15.37
CA THR A 162 -6.13 -6.29 -15.04
C THR A 162 -6.87 -6.81 -16.28
N ASP A 163 -6.86 -6.07 -17.40
CA ASP A 163 -7.58 -6.49 -18.62
C ASP A 163 -7.01 -7.80 -19.21
N TYR A 164 -5.68 -7.98 -19.09
CA TYR A 164 -5.05 -9.24 -19.50
C TYR A 164 -5.57 -10.42 -18.67
N PHE A 165 -5.60 -10.28 -17.34
CA PHE A 165 -6.06 -11.35 -16.45
C PHE A 165 -7.56 -11.63 -16.60
N ILE A 166 -8.39 -10.60 -16.75
CA ILE A 166 -9.82 -10.77 -17.01
C ILE A 166 -10.04 -11.54 -18.30
N LYS A 167 -9.39 -11.13 -19.39
CA LYS A 167 -9.55 -11.75 -20.72
C LYS A 167 -9.14 -13.21 -20.73
N ASN A 168 -8.08 -13.59 -20.02
CA ASN A 168 -7.47 -14.91 -20.18
C ASN A 168 -7.84 -15.92 -19.08
N TYR A 169 -8.34 -15.46 -17.90
CA TYR A 169 -8.50 -16.34 -16.75
C TYR A 169 -9.80 -16.17 -15.94
N SER A 170 -10.66 -15.20 -16.26
CA SER A 170 -11.88 -14.97 -15.47
C SER A 170 -12.92 -16.09 -15.51
N ASP A 171 -12.79 -17.02 -16.45
CA ASP A 171 -13.59 -18.23 -16.55
C ASP A 171 -13.16 -19.35 -15.58
N ARG A 172 -11.98 -19.25 -14.96
CA ARG A 172 -11.33 -20.28 -14.13
C ARG A 172 -11.01 -19.86 -12.72
N VAL A 173 -10.67 -18.59 -12.55
CA VAL A 173 -10.28 -18.00 -11.26
C VAL A 173 -10.99 -16.68 -11.03
N LYS A 174 -11.16 -16.32 -9.77
CA LYS A 174 -11.72 -15.00 -9.43
C LYS A 174 -10.67 -13.92 -9.67
N VAL A 175 -10.81 -13.15 -10.75
CA VAL A 175 -9.96 -11.97 -10.99
C VAL A 175 -10.55 -10.79 -10.22
N ILE A 176 -9.75 -10.20 -9.33
CA ILE A 176 -10.15 -9.09 -8.44
C ILE A 176 -9.57 -7.79 -8.99
N ASP A 177 -10.43 -6.93 -9.51
CA ASP A 177 -10.03 -5.67 -10.13
C ASP A 177 -9.80 -4.59 -9.07
N LEU A 178 -8.58 -4.05 -9.02
CA LEU A 178 -8.20 -2.98 -8.11
C LEU A 178 -8.51 -1.57 -8.62
N ARG A 179 -9.06 -1.41 -9.83
CA ARG A 179 -9.43 -0.12 -10.44
C ARG A 179 -10.75 0.40 -9.87
N THR A 180 -10.81 0.55 -8.56
CA THR A 180 -12.03 0.94 -7.83
C THR A 180 -11.69 1.80 -6.61
N ARG A 181 -12.71 2.48 -6.08
CA ARG A 181 -12.70 3.16 -4.77
C ARG A 181 -13.44 2.38 -3.69
N ASP A 182 -14.07 1.27 -4.05
CA ASP A 182 -14.83 0.43 -3.13
C ASP A 182 -13.89 -0.54 -2.40
N ILE A 183 -13.33 -0.05 -1.29
CA ILE A 183 -12.38 -0.80 -0.46
C ILE A 183 -13.05 -2.04 0.15
N GLU A 184 -14.30 -1.90 0.62
CA GLU A 184 -14.99 -2.97 1.31
C GLU A 184 -15.31 -4.13 0.36
N GLN A 185 -15.68 -3.84 -0.90
CA GLN A 185 -15.92 -4.88 -1.90
C GLN A 185 -14.63 -5.63 -2.25
N VAL A 186 -13.50 -4.93 -2.44
CA VAL A 186 -12.22 -5.61 -2.72
C VAL A 186 -11.80 -6.50 -1.55
N VAL A 187 -11.97 -6.04 -0.30
CA VAL A 187 -11.69 -6.86 0.88
C VAL A 187 -12.58 -8.09 0.91
N LYS A 188 -13.89 -7.97 0.64
CA LYS A 188 -14.81 -9.12 0.55
C LYS A 188 -14.36 -10.10 -0.52
N ASP A 189 -14.00 -9.60 -1.70
CA ASP A 189 -13.53 -10.44 -2.80
C ASP A 189 -12.26 -11.21 -2.46
N ILE A 190 -11.28 -10.55 -1.85
CA ILE A 190 -10.04 -11.20 -1.38
C ILE A 190 -10.38 -12.23 -0.29
N THR A 191 -11.20 -11.85 0.70
CA THR A 191 -11.50 -12.71 1.85
C THR A 191 -12.40 -13.89 1.49
N SER A 192 -13.10 -13.87 0.36
CA SER A 192 -13.86 -15.02 -0.17
C SER A 192 -12.98 -16.09 -0.84
N CYS A 193 -11.67 -15.85 -0.99
CA CYS A 193 -10.73 -16.80 -1.60
C CYS A 193 -9.95 -17.58 -0.54
N LYS A 194 -9.57 -18.83 -0.88
CA LYS A 194 -8.67 -19.64 -0.03
C LYS A 194 -7.21 -19.28 -0.23
N TYR A 195 -6.84 -18.92 -1.45
CA TYR A 195 -5.50 -18.58 -1.88
C TYR A 195 -5.54 -17.31 -2.75
N ILE A 196 -4.47 -16.51 -2.69
CA ILE A 196 -4.30 -15.32 -3.54
C ILE A 196 -2.98 -15.39 -4.29
N LEU A 197 -3.03 -15.18 -5.60
CA LEU A 197 -1.88 -14.85 -6.43
C LEU A 197 -1.97 -13.39 -6.83
N SER A 198 -0.88 -12.63 -6.70
CA SER A 198 -0.97 -11.20 -6.97
C SER A 198 0.27 -10.64 -7.65
N THR A 199 0.07 -9.81 -8.67
CA THR A 199 1.10 -8.93 -9.22
C THR A 199 1.06 -7.54 -8.54
N SER A 200 0.07 -7.30 -7.65
CA SER A 200 -0.06 -6.08 -6.86
C SER A 200 0.41 -6.28 -5.42
N LEU A 201 1.25 -5.38 -4.92
CA LEU A 201 1.69 -5.44 -3.53
C LEU A 201 0.51 -5.37 -2.53
N HIS A 202 -0.45 -4.47 -2.76
CA HIS A 202 -1.59 -4.33 -1.84
C HIS A 202 -2.56 -5.52 -1.89
N GLY A 203 -2.60 -6.28 -2.99
CA GLY A 203 -3.30 -7.58 -3.02
C GLY A 203 -2.70 -8.57 -2.03
N ILE A 204 -1.36 -8.65 -1.96
CA ILE A 204 -0.65 -9.51 -1.01
C ILE A 204 -0.84 -9.02 0.43
N ILE A 205 -0.60 -7.73 0.70
CA ILE A 205 -0.72 -7.17 2.04
C ILE A 205 -2.13 -7.36 2.60
N THR A 206 -3.15 -7.11 1.78
CA THR A 206 -4.55 -7.29 2.20
C THR A 206 -4.85 -8.75 2.50
N ALA A 207 -4.44 -9.69 1.65
CA ALA A 207 -4.61 -11.11 1.92
C ALA A 207 -3.94 -11.53 3.23
N HIS A 208 -2.69 -11.12 3.45
CA HIS A 208 -1.94 -11.39 4.68
C HIS A 208 -2.60 -10.75 5.91
N ALA A 209 -3.17 -9.55 5.78
CA ALA A 209 -3.88 -8.90 6.89
C ALA A 209 -5.04 -9.76 7.40
N TYR A 210 -5.69 -10.54 6.53
CA TYR A 210 -6.77 -11.46 6.85
C TYR A 210 -6.34 -12.93 6.98
N ASN A 211 -5.03 -13.17 7.13
CA ASN A 211 -4.46 -14.52 7.27
C ASN A 211 -4.81 -15.45 6.09
N ILE A 212 -4.82 -14.91 4.87
CA ILE A 212 -5.04 -15.65 3.64
C ILE A 212 -3.68 -15.86 2.96
N PRO A 213 -3.29 -17.11 2.65
CA PRO A 213 -2.06 -17.38 1.92
C PRO A 213 -2.02 -16.63 0.59
N ALA A 214 -0.96 -15.87 0.38
CA ALA A 214 -0.78 -15.08 -0.83
C ALA A 214 0.66 -15.15 -1.35
N LEU A 215 0.83 -15.32 -2.67
CA LEU A 215 2.13 -15.36 -3.32
C LEU A 215 2.24 -14.30 -4.41
N TRP A 216 3.42 -13.70 -4.49
CA TRP A 216 3.75 -12.76 -5.54
C TRP A 216 4.03 -13.49 -6.85
N ILE A 217 3.34 -13.06 -7.91
CA ILE A 217 3.53 -13.53 -9.29
C ILE A 217 3.95 -12.35 -10.18
N LYS A 218 4.61 -12.66 -11.29
CA LYS A 218 5.01 -11.70 -12.32
C LYS A 218 4.48 -12.16 -13.68
N LYS A 219 3.89 -11.27 -14.48
CA LYS A 219 3.49 -11.56 -15.86
C LYS A 219 4.13 -10.61 -16.86
N HIS A 220 3.83 -9.34 -16.74
CA HIS A 220 4.40 -8.30 -17.59
C HIS A 220 5.26 -7.35 -16.78
N PHE A 221 5.90 -6.42 -17.46
CA PHE A 221 6.64 -5.36 -16.79
C PHE A 221 5.66 -4.42 -16.08
N ILE A 222 5.81 -4.31 -14.77
CA ILE A 222 5.25 -3.23 -13.97
C ILE A 222 6.39 -2.33 -13.51
N ASN A 223 6.15 -1.03 -13.35
CA ASN A 223 7.20 -0.05 -13.04
C ASN A 223 7.78 -0.23 -11.62
N THR A 224 8.43 -1.36 -11.40
CA THR A 224 9.17 -1.67 -10.16
C THR A 224 10.23 -2.73 -10.42
N ASP A 225 11.36 -2.60 -9.73
CA ASP A 225 12.43 -3.63 -9.68
C ASP A 225 12.17 -4.72 -8.63
N GLY A 226 10.99 -4.70 -8.00
CA GLY A 226 10.60 -5.64 -6.95
C GLY A 226 10.95 -5.19 -5.52
N PHE A 227 11.69 -4.11 -5.35
CA PHE A 227 12.07 -3.59 -4.03
C PHE A 227 10.88 -3.47 -3.08
N LYS A 228 9.76 -2.90 -3.52
CA LYS A 228 8.56 -2.71 -2.68
C LYS A 228 8.01 -4.00 -2.09
N PHE A 229 8.12 -5.13 -2.80
CA PHE A 229 7.67 -6.44 -2.31
C PHE A 229 8.64 -6.98 -1.26
N LYS A 230 9.95 -6.97 -1.55
CA LYS A 230 11.01 -7.40 -0.64
C LYS A 230 11.00 -6.56 0.64
N ASP A 231 10.79 -5.26 0.51
CA ASP A 231 10.65 -4.33 1.64
C ASP A 231 9.48 -4.75 2.55
N TYR A 232 8.29 -5.01 1.99
CA TYR A 232 7.17 -5.54 2.78
C TYR A 232 7.47 -6.90 3.39
N PHE A 233 8.04 -7.84 2.65
CA PHE A 233 8.41 -9.17 3.15
C PHE A 233 9.36 -9.09 4.36
N SER A 234 10.28 -8.12 4.35
CA SER A 234 11.18 -7.88 5.47
C SER A 234 10.48 -7.48 6.77
N SER A 235 9.30 -6.84 6.69
CA SER A 235 8.51 -6.45 7.87
C SER A 235 7.73 -7.60 8.48
N VAL A 236 7.34 -8.58 7.66
CA VAL A 236 6.53 -9.73 8.08
C VAL A 236 7.33 -11.03 8.17
N ASN A 237 8.66 -10.92 8.14
CA ASN A 237 9.61 -12.03 8.25
C ASN A 237 9.39 -13.16 7.23
N ILE A 238 8.98 -12.79 6.02
CA ILE A 238 8.94 -13.69 4.87
C ILE A 238 10.31 -13.65 4.20
N LYS A 239 10.89 -14.83 3.90
CA LYS A 239 12.11 -14.92 3.11
C LYS A 239 11.91 -14.28 1.74
N GLU A 240 12.82 -13.40 1.34
CA GLU A 240 12.73 -12.74 0.05
C GLU A 240 12.81 -13.74 -1.10
N TYR A 241 11.96 -13.50 -2.10
CA TYR A 241 11.96 -14.27 -3.33
C TYR A 241 11.61 -13.35 -4.51
N GLU A 242 11.91 -13.81 -5.70
CA GLU A 242 11.40 -13.21 -6.94
C GLU A 242 10.01 -13.78 -7.24
N GLY A 243 9.10 -12.93 -7.72
CA GLY A 243 7.75 -13.38 -8.05
C GLY A 243 7.74 -14.50 -9.09
N PHE A 244 6.85 -15.47 -8.92
CA PHE A 244 6.72 -16.63 -9.83
C PHE A 244 6.27 -16.19 -11.22
N THR A 245 6.84 -16.78 -12.26
CA THR A 245 6.62 -16.39 -13.67
C THR A 245 5.78 -17.39 -14.46
N ASP A 246 5.73 -18.66 -14.04
CA ASP A 246 5.03 -19.75 -14.76
C ASP A 246 3.53 -19.74 -14.49
N ILE A 247 2.92 -18.55 -14.55
CA ILE A 247 1.54 -18.32 -14.12
C ILE A 247 0.53 -19.02 -15.00
N ASP A 248 0.80 -19.21 -16.30
CA ASP A 248 -0.13 -19.89 -17.20
C ASP A 248 -0.35 -21.35 -16.78
N ILE A 249 0.71 -22.03 -16.35
CA ILE A 249 0.65 -23.40 -15.84
C ILE A 249 -0.15 -23.43 -14.53
N ILE A 250 0.15 -22.51 -13.64
CA ILE A 250 -0.47 -22.42 -12.29
C ILE A 250 -1.97 -22.11 -12.41
N LEU A 251 -2.36 -21.17 -13.28
CA LEU A 251 -3.74 -20.69 -13.39
C LEU A 251 -4.63 -21.64 -14.22
N ASN A 252 -4.03 -22.50 -15.03
CA ASN A 252 -4.77 -23.49 -15.83
C ASN A 252 -4.95 -24.84 -15.12
N ASP A 253 -4.27 -25.08 -13.99
CA ASP A 253 -4.34 -26.35 -13.26
C ASP A 253 -4.46 -26.10 -11.75
N THR A 254 -5.62 -26.44 -11.20
CA THR A 254 -5.92 -26.31 -9.77
C THR A 254 -4.96 -27.10 -8.89
N ASN A 255 -4.46 -28.26 -9.34
CA ASN A 255 -3.51 -29.06 -8.58
C ASN A 255 -2.14 -28.39 -8.55
N LYS A 256 -1.70 -27.80 -9.67
CA LYS A 256 -0.46 -27.01 -9.73
C LYS A 256 -0.52 -25.78 -8.83
N CYS A 257 -1.67 -25.15 -8.74
CA CYS A 257 -1.88 -24.05 -7.80
C CYS A 257 -1.70 -24.52 -6.35
N LYS A 258 -2.33 -25.64 -5.95
CA LYS A 258 -2.15 -26.19 -4.60
C LYS A 258 -0.71 -26.59 -4.32
N GLU A 259 -0.06 -27.32 -5.23
CA GLU A 259 1.36 -27.69 -5.14
C GLU A 259 2.25 -26.45 -4.93
N LEU A 260 1.97 -25.34 -5.63
CA LEU A 260 2.71 -24.09 -5.45
C LEU A 260 2.62 -23.58 -4.01
N PHE A 261 1.41 -23.53 -3.44
CA PHE A 261 1.22 -23.04 -2.06
C PHE A 261 1.80 -24.02 -1.03
N ASP A 262 1.65 -25.33 -1.22
CA ASP A 262 2.20 -26.34 -0.32
C ASP A 262 3.73 -26.29 -0.29
N ASN A 263 4.37 -26.20 -1.45
CA ASN A 263 5.83 -26.11 -1.58
C ASN A 263 6.40 -24.77 -1.09
N ASN A 264 5.59 -23.73 -1.00
CA ASN A 264 6.00 -22.37 -0.63
C ASN A 264 5.22 -21.82 0.57
N SER A 265 4.74 -22.71 1.44
CA SER A 265 3.89 -22.34 2.60
C SER A 265 4.54 -21.29 3.52
N SER A 266 5.87 -21.37 3.74
CA SER A 266 6.63 -20.40 4.54
C SER A 266 6.75 -18.99 3.91
N MET A 267 6.47 -18.87 2.60
CA MET A 267 6.46 -17.59 1.88
C MET A 267 5.05 -17.05 1.66
N ALA A 268 4.03 -17.90 1.84
CA ALA A 268 2.65 -17.56 1.54
C ALA A 268 1.92 -16.82 2.69
N LEU A 269 2.48 -16.81 3.88
CA LEU A 269 1.92 -16.16 5.07
C LEU A 269 3.00 -15.44 5.88
N PRO A 270 2.65 -14.36 6.59
CA PRO A 270 3.53 -13.71 7.56
C PRO A 270 4.06 -14.69 8.62
N ASN A 271 5.37 -14.61 8.89
CA ASN A 271 6.05 -15.40 9.94
C ASN A 271 6.29 -14.55 11.21
N VAL A 272 5.34 -13.67 11.52
CA VAL A 272 5.31 -12.82 12.72
C VAL A 272 3.88 -12.69 13.21
N ASP A 273 3.70 -12.38 14.48
CA ASP A 273 2.38 -11.99 14.98
C ASP A 273 2.01 -10.59 14.45
N LEU A 274 1.04 -10.54 13.55
CA LEU A 274 0.56 -9.31 12.96
C LEU A 274 -0.06 -8.35 13.99
N ASN A 275 -0.55 -8.84 15.15
CA ASN A 275 -1.08 -7.97 16.18
C ASN A 275 0.02 -7.13 16.81
N VAL A 276 1.24 -7.65 16.93
CA VAL A 276 2.40 -6.88 17.40
C VAL A 276 2.71 -5.73 16.43
N LEU A 277 2.68 -5.98 15.12
CA LEU A 277 2.91 -4.93 14.11
C LEU A 277 1.79 -3.90 14.12
N ARG A 278 0.53 -4.36 14.19
CA ARG A 278 -0.66 -3.48 14.27
C ARG A 278 -0.59 -2.54 15.48
N ASN A 279 -0.31 -3.09 16.66
CA ASN A 279 -0.20 -2.31 17.88
C ASN A 279 0.90 -1.24 17.78
N LYS A 280 2.09 -1.61 17.29
CA LYS A 280 3.17 -0.64 17.07
C LYS A 280 2.81 0.46 16.09
N LEU A 281 2.13 0.14 14.99
CA LEU A 281 1.63 1.14 14.05
C LEU A 281 0.64 2.11 14.71
N LEU A 282 -0.29 1.58 15.53
CA LEU A 282 -1.28 2.39 16.25
C LEU A 282 -0.62 3.29 17.31
N GLU A 283 0.37 2.76 18.06
CA GLU A 283 1.11 3.51 19.09
C GLU A 283 1.82 4.74 18.52
N VAL A 284 2.40 4.62 17.32
CA VAL A 284 3.13 5.72 16.68
C VAL A 284 2.28 6.53 15.70
N ALA A 285 0.97 6.31 15.65
CA ALA A 285 0.09 7.04 14.75
C ALA A 285 0.19 8.56 15.00
N PRO A 286 0.35 9.38 13.93
CA PRO A 286 0.53 10.83 14.08
C PRO A 286 -0.76 11.59 14.44
N PHE A 287 -1.87 10.90 14.50
CA PHE A 287 -3.22 11.38 14.83
C PHE A 287 -3.81 10.57 15.99
N GLN A 288 -4.92 11.06 16.57
CA GLN A 288 -5.62 10.27 17.57
C GLN A 288 -6.33 9.09 16.92
N VAL A 289 -6.07 7.89 17.43
CA VAL A 289 -6.75 6.67 17.03
C VAL A 289 -8.05 6.53 17.84
N ASN A 290 -9.14 6.26 17.12
CA ASN A 290 -10.49 6.00 17.66
C ASN A 290 -10.98 4.68 17.05
N LEU A 291 -10.88 3.57 17.81
CA LEU A 291 -11.33 2.22 17.45
C LEU A 291 -12.61 1.86 18.21
#